data_ae76296a39508eca32e17ceb8b33f514
#
_entry.id   ae76296a39508eca32e17ceb8b33f514
#
_cell.length_a   1.000
_cell.length_b   1.000
_cell.length_c   1.000
_cell.angle_alpha   90.00
_cell.angle_beta   90.00
_cell.angle_gamma   90.00
#
_symmetry.space_group_name_H-M   'P 1'
#
loop_
_entity.id
_entity.type
_entity.pdbx_description
1 polymer ?
#
loop_
_entity_poly.entity_id
_entity_poly.type
_entity_poly.pdbx_seq_one_letter_code
_entity_poly.pdbx_strand_id
1 'polypeptide(L)'
;MTAQTTERDAAASIDAAAEVTRWLQDLESQLQRDRPALGELFVDDSWWRDLLALTWDIRTYRGLSAIEAMVSEFGPGTAPSGFAIEEGKTPAVSEATGFPVIEAFITFRTRQAHGRGVIRLLQAGDAWKAWTVTTSMEDLVGHEERRTSIQDVAMPEYNTAIRDRKTFYETRDEERTFADSDPTVLIVGAGHSGLMLAARLRHLGVSHLVVDKEERLGDNWRRRYSGLSLHDTMWYARFPYLEYPSNWPLYTPAELMGDWIESYVNLLRLNAWTRTEVEKATYDEAEGRWTVQLRQDGTERTLHPTHLVFATGLSGLPHTPDVPGADKFRGEIVHSSAFTGGRDFVGKKAIVVGTGSSGHDVAQSFYECGAASTTMVQRGGSYVMSGKNGIPVFHGAYWTENGPALEDADLLSNSMPYTLMLEQVCPPATSAIAEMDAEMLAGLEKAGFEVDLGRGTEGMLGFALERGGGYYIDKGCSQLIIDGDVRLQRGEIAEFTETGVIYSDGTKEAADVVVFATGWSNMREMTRPIIGDEAADKVTPVWGLDEFGELRGTFRQSGHPKLWYVAGAIGMVRAHSKYVALQILGVETGALQQA
;
A
#
# COMPACT_ATOMS: atom_id res chain seq x y z
N MET A 1 34.05 -30.96 -8.05
CA MET A 1 34.67 -29.89 -7.22
C MET A 1 35.47 -28.86 -8.01
N THR A 2 35.66 -29.00 -9.31
CA THR A 2 36.48 -28.09 -10.14
C THR A 2 35.68 -27.15 -11.07
N ALA A 3 34.39 -27.33 -11.26
CA ALA A 3 33.57 -26.45 -12.10
C ALA A 3 32.92 -25.28 -11.32
N GLN A 4 32.60 -25.46 -10.03
CA GLN A 4 32.00 -24.39 -9.22
C GLN A 4 33.01 -23.32 -8.77
N THR A 5 34.31 -23.61 -8.77
CA THR A 5 35.36 -22.64 -8.43
C THR A 5 35.65 -21.65 -9.57
N THR A 6 35.47 -22.06 -10.82
CA THR A 6 35.75 -21.22 -11.99
C THR A 6 34.67 -20.16 -12.24
N GLU A 7 33.42 -20.42 -11.91
CA GLU A 7 32.33 -19.40 -12.03
C GLU A 7 32.38 -18.33 -10.92
N ARG A 8 32.77 -18.71 -9.69
CA ARG A 8 33.00 -17.74 -8.61
C ARG A 8 34.19 -16.81 -8.88
N ASP A 9 35.26 -17.31 -9.50
CA ASP A 9 36.44 -16.51 -9.82
C ASP A 9 36.22 -15.56 -11.03
N ALA A 10 35.29 -15.87 -11.93
CA ALA A 10 34.92 -14.98 -13.06
C ALA A 10 34.07 -13.78 -12.58
N ALA A 11 33.21 -13.95 -11.58
CA ALA A 11 32.42 -12.86 -10.98
C ALA A 11 33.29 -11.85 -10.21
N ALA A 12 34.45 -12.26 -9.72
CA ALA A 12 35.39 -11.40 -8.99
C ALA A 12 36.21 -10.45 -9.89
N SER A 13 36.05 -10.50 -11.21
CA SER A 13 36.79 -9.67 -12.17
C SER A 13 35.97 -8.54 -12.83
N ILE A 14 34.66 -8.46 -12.57
CA ILE A 14 33.78 -7.47 -13.20
C ILE A 14 33.87 -6.16 -12.42
N ASP A 15 34.32 -5.10 -13.06
CA ASP A 15 34.21 -3.74 -12.53
C ASP A 15 32.79 -3.20 -12.78
N ALA A 16 31.87 -3.56 -11.87
CA ALA A 16 30.47 -3.18 -11.95
C ALA A 16 30.28 -1.65 -12.00
N ALA A 17 31.13 -0.89 -11.30
CA ALA A 17 31.05 0.56 -11.30
C ALA A 17 31.45 1.15 -12.66
N ALA A 18 32.49 0.63 -13.30
CA ALA A 18 32.89 1.04 -14.64
C ALA A 18 31.80 0.72 -15.69
N GLU A 19 31.20 -0.48 -15.62
CA GLU A 19 30.13 -0.87 -16.54
C GLU A 19 28.88 0.02 -16.38
N VAL A 20 28.46 0.28 -15.14
CA VAL A 20 27.34 1.19 -14.87
C VAL A 20 27.63 2.61 -15.33
N THR A 21 28.83 3.13 -15.05
CA THR A 21 29.23 4.49 -15.46
C THR A 21 29.18 4.62 -16.99
N ARG A 22 29.72 3.65 -17.72
CA ARG A 22 29.69 3.63 -19.19
C ARG A 22 28.23 3.63 -19.70
N TRP A 23 27.41 2.72 -19.17
CA TRP A 23 26.00 2.60 -19.55
C TRP A 23 25.23 3.90 -19.32
N LEU A 24 25.43 4.59 -18.17
CA LEU A 24 24.77 5.85 -17.85
C LEU A 24 25.20 6.97 -18.81
N GLN A 25 26.50 7.05 -19.19
CA GLN A 25 26.99 8.03 -20.17
C GLN A 25 26.39 7.80 -21.56
N ASP A 26 26.31 6.54 -21.98
CA ASP A 26 25.71 6.16 -23.25
C ASP A 26 24.21 6.46 -23.26
N LEU A 27 23.48 6.17 -22.15
CA LEU A 27 22.08 6.53 -21.99
C LEU A 27 21.89 8.05 -22.11
N GLU A 28 22.63 8.85 -21.36
CA GLU A 28 22.50 10.31 -21.40
C GLU A 28 22.79 10.86 -22.82
N SER A 29 23.77 10.31 -23.51
CA SER A 29 24.06 10.66 -24.90
C SER A 29 22.88 10.36 -25.84
N GLN A 30 22.15 9.25 -25.63
CA GLN A 30 20.98 8.93 -26.44
C GLN A 30 19.79 9.82 -26.11
N LEU A 31 19.57 10.13 -24.82
CA LEU A 31 18.45 10.98 -24.37
C LEU A 31 18.55 12.43 -24.89
N GLN A 32 19.72 12.87 -25.28
CA GLN A 32 19.94 14.21 -25.87
C GLN A 32 19.66 14.25 -27.38
N ARG A 33 19.33 13.12 -28.03
CA ARG A 33 19.05 13.04 -29.48
C ARG A 33 17.56 13.23 -29.76
N ASP A 34 17.24 13.84 -30.89
CA ASP A 34 15.84 13.95 -31.35
C ASP A 34 15.14 12.58 -31.52
N ARG A 35 15.92 11.57 -31.84
CA ARG A 35 15.48 10.17 -31.99
C ARG A 35 16.47 9.26 -31.26
N PRO A 36 16.20 8.93 -30.01
CA PRO A 36 17.01 8.01 -29.25
C PRO A 36 17.02 6.62 -29.91
N ALA A 37 18.18 5.97 -29.95
CA ALA A 37 18.35 4.58 -30.41
C ALA A 37 18.85 3.77 -29.21
N LEU A 38 17.96 3.08 -28.52
CA LEU A 38 18.25 2.43 -27.23
C LEU A 38 18.59 0.94 -27.38
N GLY A 39 18.54 0.35 -28.57
CA GLY A 39 18.74 -1.08 -28.78
C GLY A 39 20.09 -1.64 -28.35
N GLU A 40 21.15 -0.80 -28.31
CA GLU A 40 22.45 -1.20 -27.77
C GLU A 40 22.52 -1.15 -26.23
N LEU A 41 21.60 -0.43 -25.60
CA LEU A 41 21.58 -0.18 -24.16
C LEU A 41 20.60 -1.08 -23.41
N PHE A 42 19.59 -1.63 -24.07
CA PHE A 42 18.51 -2.42 -23.47
C PHE A 42 18.46 -3.83 -24.09
N VAL A 43 18.04 -4.80 -23.29
CA VAL A 43 17.62 -6.10 -23.80
C VAL A 43 16.23 -6.00 -24.42
N ASP A 44 15.84 -6.97 -25.28
CA ASP A 44 14.56 -6.90 -25.99
C ASP A 44 13.34 -6.87 -25.04
N ASP A 45 13.32 -7.74 -24.01
CA ASP A 45 12.30 -7.76 -22.96
C ASP A 45 12.76 -6.96 -21.74
N SER A 46 12.97 -5.68 -21.93
CA SER A 46 13.39 -4.74 -20.90
C SER A 46 12.20 -3.97 -20.34
N TRP A 47 12.38 -3.38 -19.16
CA TRP A 47 11.34 -2.68 -18.40
C TRP A 47 11.85 -1.33 -17.94
N TRP A 48 11.05 -0.29 -18.12
CA TRP A 48 11.29 1.01 -17.53
C TRP A 48 10.07 1.43 -16.72
N ARG A 49 10.23 1.49 -15.39
CA ARG A 49 9.22 1.98 -14.47
C ARG A 49 9.52 3.44 -14.12
N ASP A 50 8.62 4.34 -14.45
CA ASP A 50 8.70 5.75 -14.07
C ASP A 50 7.75 6.05 -12.91
N LEU A 51 8.30 6.66 -11.87
CA LEU A 51 7.61 7.10 -10.68
C LEU A 51 7.63 8.64 -10.65
N LEU A 52 6.82 9.27 -11.46
CA LEU A 52 6.62 10.71 -11.68
C LEU A 52 7.77 11.46 -12.39
N ALA A 53 8.97 10.93 -12.46
CA ALA A 53 10.16 11.69 -12.84
C ALA A 53 10.10 12.22 -14.28
N LEU A 54 9.55 11.41 -15.20
CA LEU A 54 9.43 11.75 -16.62
C LEU A 54 7.98 12.01 -17.02
N THR A 55 7.04 11.21 -16.50
CA THR A 55 5.66 11.20 -16.98
C THR A 55 4.67 11.96 -16.08
N TRP A 56 5.08 12.43 -14.91
CA TRP A 56 4.21 12.93 -13.84
C TRP A 56 3.13 11.93 -13.41
N ASP A 57 3.35 10.65 -13.71
CA ASP A 57 2.46 9.55 -13.36
C ASP A 57 3.30 8.32 -12.94
N ILE A 58 2.66 7.29 -12.43
CA ILE A 58 3.31 6.01 -12.16
C ILE A 58 3.02 5.11 -13.35
N ARG A 59 4.05 4.79 -14.16
CA ARG A 59 3.90 4.01 -15.40
C ARG A 59 5.03 3.04 -15.60
N THR A 60 4.71 1.87 -16.12
CA THR A 60 5.67 0.87 -16.56
C THR A 60 5.59 0.68 -18.07
N TYR A 61 6.74 0.69 -18.73
CA TYR A 61 6.90 0.46 -20.15
C TYR A 61 7.69 -0.83 -20.35
N ARG A 62 7.17 -1.76 -21.15
CA ARG A 62 7.80 -3.05 -21.45
C ARG A 62 8.25 -3.12 -22.89
N GLY A 63 9.49 -3.55 -23.10
CA GLY A 63 10.10 -3.75 -24.40
C GLY A 63 10.66 -2.47 -25.00
N LEU A 64 11.69 -2.63 -25.81
CA LEU A 64 12.49 -1.53 -26.40
C LEU A 64 11.60 -0.48 -27.10
N SER A 65 10.64 -0.92 -27.92
CA SER A 65 9.79 0.00 -28.70
C SER A 65 8.93 0.91 -27.80
N ALA A 66 8.38 0.37 -26.69
CA ALA A 66 7.57 1.16 -25.74
C ALA A 66 8.46 2.15 -24.95
N ILE A 67 9.67 1.72 -24.61
CA ILE A 67 10.65 2.57 -23.92
C ILE A 67 11.11 3.72 -24.83
N GLU A 68 11.43 3.44 -26.10
CA GLU A 68 11.80 4.48 -27.08
C GLU A 68 10.66 5.47 -27.34
N ALA A 69 9.42 4.99 -27.39
CA ALA A 69 8.24 5.82 -27.52
C ALA A 69 8.09 6.77 -26.31
N MET A 70 8.18 6.23 -25.10
CA MET A 70 8.13 7.00 -23.86
C MET A 70 9.21 8.08 -23.81
N VAL A 71 10.47 7.73 -24.10
CA VAL A 71 11.57 8.68 -24.10
C VAL A 71 11.36 9.77 -25.16
N SER A 72 10.87 9.40 -26.35
CA SER A 72 10.59 10.38 -27.42
C SER A 72 9.46 11.33 -27.06
N GLU A 73 8.44 10.86 -26.34
CA GLU A 73 7.29 11.66 -25.91
C GLU A 73 7.65 12.62 -24.75
N PHE A 74 8.26 12.10 -23.69
CA PHE A 74 8.45 12.84 -22.44
C PHE A 74 9.85 13.45 -22.30
N GLY A 75 10.87 12.88 -22.94
CA GLY A 75 12.27 13.31 -22.85
C GLY A 75 12.48 14.79 -23.20
N PRO A 76 11.95 15.33 -24.32
CA PRO A 76 12.14 16.75 -24.67
C PRO A 76 11.55 17.72 -23.63
N GLY A 77 10.42 17.35 -23.00
CA GLY A 77 9.77 18.17 -21.97
C GLY A 77 10.52 18.18 -20.65
N THR A 78 11.01 17.02 -20.22
CA THR A 78 11.66 16.82 -18.93
C THR A 78 13.17 17.04 -18.96
N ALA A 79 13.82 16.86 -20.12
CA ALA A 79 15.26 17.01 -20.35
C ALA A 79 16.12 16.30 -19.27
N PRO A 80 15.97 14.96 -19.13
CA PRO A 80 16.70 14.21 -18.12
C PRO A 80 18.21 14.25 -18.40
N SER A 81 19.02 14.46 -17.35
CA SER A 81 20.47 14.65 -17.46
C SER A 81 21.18 14.41 -16.13
N GLY A 82 22.51 14.39 -16.16
CA GLY A 82 23.35 14.24 -14.98
C GLY A 82 23.20 12.87 -14.33
N PHE A 83 23.03 11.83 -15.12
CA PHE A 83 22.96 10.45 -14.64
C PHE A 83 24.29 10.02 -14.03
N ALA A 84 24.27 9.60 -12.78
CA ALA A 84 25.44 9.16 -12.05
C ALA A 84 25.09 8.03 -11.06
N ILE A 85 26.09 7.23 -10.69
CA ILE A 85 25.97 6.33 -9.54
C ILE A 85 25.71 7.19 -8.30
N GLU A 86 24.76 6.79 -7.48
CA GLU A 86 24.42 7.52 -6.25
C GLU A 86 25.63 7.54 -5.29
N GLU A 87 25.94 8.72 -4.73
CA GLU A 87 27.03 8.88 -3.79
C GLU A 87 26.88 7.98 -2.56
N GLY A 88 27.96 7.30 -2.18
CA GLY A 88 27.96 6.35 -1.06
C GLY A 88 27.34 4.98 -1.38
N LYS A 89 26.88 4.74 -2.61
CA LYS A 89 26.40 3.44 -3.08
C LYS A 89 27.42 2.80 -4.03
N THR A 90 27.55 1.50 -3.92
CA THR A 90 28.48 0.74 -4.78
C THR A 90 27.67 -0.24 -5.64
N PRO A 91 27.75 -0.14 -6.99
CA PRO A 91 27.18 -1.15 -7.87
C PRO A 91 27.75 -2.53 -7.57
N ALA A 92 26.90 -3.53 -7.57
CA ALA A 92 27.29 -4.89 -7.25
C ALA A 92 26.55 -5.91 -8.13
N VAL A 93 27.17 -7.07 -8.32
CA VAL A 93 26.46 -8.20 -8.90
C VAL A 93 25.52 -8.78 -7.84
N SER A 94 24.24 -8.83 -8.17
CA SER A 94 23.16 -9.38 -7.34
C SER A 94 22.53 -10.58 -8.00
N GLU A 95 22.21 -11.60 -7.23
CA GLU A 95 21.43 -12.78 -7.67
C GLU A 95 20.03 -12.79 -7.07
N ALA A 96 19.60 -11.70 -6.44
CA ALA A 96 18.28 -11.58 -5.80
C ALA A 96 17.10 -11.80 -6.78
N THR A 97 17.33 -11.66 -8.07
CA THR A 97 16.36 -11.88 -9.15
C THR A 97 16.33 -13.32 -9.67
N GLY A 98 17.13 -14.22 -9.10
CA GLY A 98 17.29 -15.61 -9.55
C GLY A 98 18.36 -15.81 -10.63
N PHE A 99 18.96 -14.75 -11.13
CA PHE A 99 20.09 -14.75 -12.08
C PHE A 99 20.98 -13.51 -11.84
N PRO A 100 22.27 -13.57 -12.24
CA PRO A 100 23.21 -12.48 -11.97
C PRO A 100 22.87 -11.22 -12.77
N VAL A 101 22.72 -10.09 -12.07
CA VAL A 101 22.55 -8.75 -12.61
C VAL A 101 23.53 -7.81 -11.93
N ILE A 102 24.02 -6.77 -12.63
CA ILE A 102 24.61 -5.63 -11.96
C ILE A 102 23.46 -4.73 -11.50
N GLU A 103 23.30 -4.58 -10.18
CA GLU A 103 22.32 -3.67 -9.57
C GLU A 103 23.03 -2.40 -9.09
N ALA A 104 22.45 -1.23 -9.39
CA ALA A 104 23.00 0.05 -8.99
C ALA A 104 21.91 1.07 -8.65
N PHE A 105 22.13 1.81 -7.58
CA PHE A 105 21.41 3.06 -7.32
C PHE A 105 22.00 4.17 -8.16
N ILE A 106 21.14 4.99 -8.74
CA ILE A 106 21.52 6.12 -9.58
C ILE A 106 20.82 7.39 -9.13
N THR A 107 21.43 8.51 -9.45
CA THR A 107 20.82 9.84 -9.38
C THR A 107 20.78 10.48 -10.76
N PHE A 108 19.83 11.37 -10.96
CA PHE A 108 19.69 12.18 -12.18
C PHE A 108 18.90 13.46 -11.87
N ARG A 109 18.78 14.33 -12.86
CA ARG A 109 17.95 15.53 -12.78
C ARG A 109 17.07 15.62 -14.01
N THR A 110 15.91 16.21 -13.83
CA THR A 110 15.08 16.72 -14.92
C THR A 110 14.99 18.25 -14.81
N ARG A 111 14.30 18.87 -15.75
CA ARG A 111 14.05 20.31 -15.68
C ARG A 111 13.34 20.75 -14.39
N GLN A 112 12.51 19.86 -13.84
CA GLN A 112 11.62 20.17 -12.71
C GLN A 112 11.93 19.38 -11.44
N ALA A 113 12.76 18.32 -11.52
CA ALA A 113 12.91 17.39 -10.41
C ALA A 113 14.36 16.94 -10.20
N HIS A 114 14.68 16.64 -8.93
CA HIS A 114 15.78 15.77 -8.56
C HIS A 114 15.26 14.34 -8.55
N GLY A 115 16.01 13.42 -9.15
CA GLY A 115 15.60 12.03 -9.28
C GLY A 115 16.60 11.04 -8.70
N ARG A 116 16.08 9.92 -8.21
CA ARG A 116 16.82 8.69 -7.88
C ARG A 116 16.29 7.55 -8.74
N GLY A 117 17.04 6.49 -8.83
CA GLY A 117 16.59 5.30 -9.54
C GLY A 117 17.37 4.06 -9.16
N VAL A 118 16.94 2.95 -9.72
CA VAL A 118 17.65 1.68 -9.68
C VAL A 118 17.72 1.13 -11.08
N ILE A 119 18.91 0.68 -11.49
CA ILE A 119 19.09 -0.04 -12.74
C ILE A 119 19.58 -1.46 -12.47
N ARG A 120 19.14 -2.39 -13.32
CA ARG A 120 19.68 -3.75 -13.34
C ARG A 120 20.12 -4.09 -14.74
N LEU A 121 21.41 -4.37 -14.88
CA LEU A 121 22.02 -4.71 -16.16
C LEU A 121 22.25 -6.22 -16.24
N LEU A 122 21.91 -6.81 -17.38
CA LEU A 122 22.19 -8.19 -17.75
C LEU A 122 23.37 -8.25 -18.71
N GLN A 123 24.17 -9.30 -18.61
CA GLN A 123 25.19 -9.57 -19.60
C GLN A 123 24.55 -10.12 -20.88
N ALA A 124 24.75 -9.42 -21.99
CA ALA A 124 24.25 -9.74 -23.31
C ALA A 124 25.45 -9.80 -24.31
N GLY A 125 26.02 -10.98 -24.48
CA GLY A 125 27.31 -11.15 -25.16
C GLY A 125 28.43 -10.50 -24.36
N ASP A 126 29.19 -9.62 -25.02
CA ASP A 126 30.29 -8.88 -24.39
C ASP A 126 29.84 -7.56 -23.74
N ALA A 127 28.56 -7.19 -23.82
CA ALA A 127 28.01 -5.95 -23.31
C ALA A 127 27.06 -6.17 -22.13
N TRP A 128 26.96 -5.16 -21.24
CA TRP A 128 25.95 -5.08 -20.21
C TRP A 128 24.81 -4.20 -20.68
N LYS A 129 23.58 -4.73 -20.74
CA LYS A 129 22.37 -4.05 -21.20
C LYS A 129 21.32 -4.00 -20.09
N ALA A 130 20.54 -2.93 -20.06
CA ALA A 130 19.49 -2.79 -19.05
C ALA A 130 18.37 -3.81 -19.26
N TRP A 131 18.04 -4.52 -18.20
CA TRP A 131 16.84 -5.31 -18.04
C TRP A 131 15.73 -4.50 -17.36
N THR A 132 16.06 -3.84 -16.23
CA THR A 132 15.11 -2.93 -15.57
C THR A 132 15.77 -1.58 -15.33
N VAL A 133 15.02 -0.52 -15.59
CA VAL A 133 15.35 0.85 -15.24
C VAL A 133 14.18 1.41 -14.43
N THR A 134 14.49 2.08 -13.32
CA THR A 134 13.49 2.81 -12.55
C THR A 134 13.96 4.24 -12.38
N THR A 135 13.08 5.17 -12.70
CA THR A 135 13.24 6.60 -12.45
C THR A 135 12.19 7.05 -11.43
N SER A 136 12.62 7.67 -10.35
CA SER A 136 11.77 8.17 -9.26
C SER A 136 12.02 9.65 -9.05
N MET A 137 10.96 10.44 -8.97
CA MET A 137 11.04 11.82 -8.50
C MET A 137 11.27 11.79 -6.98
N GLU A 138 12.33 12.46 -6.54
CA GLU A 138 12.63 12.62 -5.12
C GLU A 138 12.11 13.93 -4.57
N ASP A 139 12.43 15.02 -5.26
CA ASP A 139 12.05 16.38 -4.90
C ASP A 139 11.71 17.20 -6.14
N LEU A 140 10.84 18.16 -5.98
CA LEU A 140 10.57 19.20 -6.98
C LEU A 140 11.59 20.33 -6.79
N VAL A 141 12.28 20.74 -7.87
CA VAL A 141 13.31 21.79 -7.84
C VAL A 141 12.74 23.09 -7.26
N GLY A 142 13.41 23.61 -6.22
CA GLY A 142 12.98 24.80 -5.48
C GLY A 142 11.89 24.57 -4.44
N HIS A 143 11.44 23.31 -4.29
CA HIS A 143 10.43 22.89 -3.31
C HIS A 143 10.83 21.58 -2.64
N GLU A 144 12.12 21.44 -2.34
CA GLU A 144 12.69 20.23 -1.75
C GLU A 144 12.11 19.96 -0.36
N GLU A 145 12.01 18.68 -0.02
CA GLU A 145 11.49 18.24 1.27
C GLU A 145 12.37 18.76 2.42
N ARG A 146 11.75 19.40 3.41
CA ARG A 146 12.44 19.94 4.60
C ARG A 146 12.72 18.83 5.60
N ARG A 147 13.87 18.14 5.45
CA ARG A 147 14.23 16.99 6.30
C ARG A 147 14.97 17.36 7.59
N THR A 148 15.75 18.43 7.62
CA THR A 148 16.71 18.70 8.69
C THR A 148 16.43 19.93 9.53
N SER A 149 15.60 20.86 9.10
CA SER A 149 15.21 22.00 9.93
C SER A 149 13.84 22.50 9.52
N ILE A 150 12.80 22.05 10.22
CA ILE A 150 11.51 22.76 10.23
C ILE A 150 11.66 23.99 11.16
N GLN A 151 12.80 24.66 11.11
CA GLN A 151 13.08 25.84 11.96
C GLN A 151 12.20 27.04 11.61
N ASP A 152 11.59 27.05 10.44
CA ASP A 152 10.72 28.14 9.98
C ASP A 152 9.30 28.10 10.54
N VAL A 153 8.98 27.14 11.38
CA VAL A 153 7.78 27.25 12.19
C VAL A 153 8.07 28.30 13.23
N ALA A 154 7.87 29.54 12.83
CA ALA A 154 7.74 30.75 13.64
C ALA A 154 8.03 30.59 15.16
N MET A 155 9.25 30.16 15.49
CA MET A 155 9.79 30.40 16.81
C MET A 155 10.29 31.83 16.76
N PRO A 156 9.56 32.80 17.32
CA PRO A 156 10.08 34.15 17.41
C PRO A 156 11.45 34.07 18.06
N GLU A 157 12.39 34.86 17.59
CA GLU A 157 13.76 34.88 18.06
C GLU A 157 13.82 34.65 19.57
N TYR A 158 14.39 33.54 20.01
CA TYR A 158 14.42 33.07 21.40
C TYR A 158 14.94 34.15 22.38
N ASN A 159 15.74 35.09 21.87
CA ASN A 159 16.42 36.13 22.63
C ASN A 159 15.69 37.49 22.61
N THR A 160 14.50 37.60 22.00
CA THR A 160 13.78 38.87 21.90
C THR A 160 12.57 38.84 22.83
N ALA A 161 12.44 39.82 23.73
CA ALA A 161 11.25 40.00 24.55
C ALA A 161 10.12 40.56 23.69
N ILE A 162 9.06 39.78 23.47
CA ILE A 162 7.88 40.18 22.72
C ILE A 162 6.72 40.25 23.68
N ARG A 163 6.01 41.42 23.73
CA ARG A 163 4.80 41.57 24.52
C ARG A 163 3.70 40.72 23.91
N ASP A 164 2.90 40.06 24.76
CA ASP A 164 1.77 39.21 24.37
C ASP A 164 2.18 38.04 23.46
N ARG A 165 3.41 37.53 23.67
CA ARG A 165 3.91 36.36 22.95
C ARG A 165 3.00 35.17 23.20
N LYS A 166 2.47 34.58 22.12
CA LYS A 166 1.76 33.32 22.20
C LYS A 166 2.72 32.19 22.58
N THR A 167 2.26 31.29 23.42
CA THR A 167 2.96 30.05 23.70
C THR A 167 2.94 29.14 22.48
N PHE A 168 3.81 28.14 22.47
CA PHE A 168 3.82 27.10 21.43
C PHE A 168 2.44 26.44 21.26
N TYR A 169 1.76 26.13 22.37
CA TYR A 169 0.45 25.48 22.32
C TYR A 169 -0.65 26.41 21.80
N GLU A 170 -0.63 27.69 22.18
CA GLU A 170 -1.59 28.67 21.66
C GLU A 170 -1.46 28.83 20.14
N THR A 171 -0.21 28.97 19.63
CA THR A 171 0.03 29.03 18.18
C THR A 171 -0.42 27.74 17.49
N ARG A 172 -0.13 26.59 18.10
CA ARG A 172 -0.51 25.29 17.56
C ARG A 172 -2.01 25.06 17.53
N ASP A 173 -2.72 25.52 18.57
CA ASP A 173 -4.18 25.43 18.64
C ASP A 173 -4.84 26.31 17.58
N GLU A 174 -4.31 27.50 17.34
CA GLU A 174 -4.78 28.39 16.26
C GLU A 174 -4.57 27.76 14.87
N GLU A 175 -3.37 27.23 14.58
CA GLU A 175 -3.07 26.59 13.31
C GLU A 175 -4.04 25.45 12.98
N ARG A 176 -4.40 24.63 13.96
CA ARG A 176 -5.25 23.48 13.72
C ARG A 176 -6.74 23.78 13.71
N THR A 177 -7.19 24.97 14.15
CA THR A 177 -8.62 25.30 14.15
C THR A 177 -9.17 25.64 12.77
N PHE A 178 -8.32 26.10 11.85
CA PHE A 178 -8.74 26.62 10.55
C PHE A 178 -9.94 27.57 10.67
N ALA A 179 -9.89 28.48 11.67
CA ALA A 179 -10.99 29.39 11.96
C ALA A 179 -11.15 30.46 10.87
N ASP A 180 -10.01 30.96 10.38
CA ASP A 180 -9.94 32.09 9.42
C ASP A 180 -9.31 31.69 8.06
N SER A 181 -9.07 30.40 7.83
CA SER A 181 -8.47 29.89 6.61
C SER A 181 -8.95 28.49 6.28
N ASP A 182 -8.86 28.11 5.02
CA ASP A 182 -9.10 26.75 4.57
C ASP A 182 -7.76 25.99 4.38
N PRO A 183 -7.72 24.67 4.62
CA PRO A 183 -6.56 23.87 4.28
C PRO A 183 -6.45 23.74 2.74
N THR A 184 -5.24 23.73 2.19
CA THR A 184 -5.03 23.40 0.78
C THR A 184 -5.50 21.96 0.50
N VAL A 185 -5.22 21.03 1.43
CA VAL A 185 -5.57 19.61 1.29
C VAL A 185 -6.42 19.16 2.46
N LEU A 186 -7.63 18.69 2.19
CA LEU A 186 -8.46 17.99 3.17
C LEU A 186 -8.34 16.50 2.97
N ILE A 187 -7.90 15.78 4.01
CA ILE A 187 -7.72 14.33 4.02
C ILE A 187 -8.80 13.69 4.88
N VAL A 188 -9.61 12.80 4.32
CA VAL A 188 -10.67 12.07 5.00
C VAL A 188 -10.15 10.72 5.44
N GLY A 189 -10.00 10.52 6.75
CA GLY A 189 -9.48 9.32 7.41
C GLY A 189 -8.10 9.52 8.05
N ALA A 190 -8.04 9.40 9.38
CA ALA A 190 -6.81 9.48 10.18
C ALA A 190 -6.21 8.08 10.48
N GLY A 191 -6.34 7.16 9.53
CA GLY A 191 -5.59 5.91 9.53
C GLY A 191 -4.14 6.13 9.07
N HIS A 192 -3.35 5.05 9.00
CA HIS A 192 -1.98 5.11 8.53
C HIS A 192 -1.84 5.82 7.16
N SER A 193 -2.78 5.61 6.25
CA SER A 193 -2.74 6.19 4.90
C SER A 193 -2.84 7.73 4.92
N GLY A 194 -3.85 8.26 5.59
CA GLY A 194 -4.04 9.72 5.66
C GLY A 194 -2.93 10.42 6.44
N LEU A 195 -2.46 9.81 7.51
CA LEU A 195 -1.41 10.40 8.35
C LEU A 195 -0.03 10.38 7.70
N MET A 196 0.32 9.34 6.94
CA MET A 196 1.58 9.33 6.19
C MET A 196 1.57 10.39 5.09
N LEU A 197 0.45 10.56 4.38
CA LEU A 197 0.32 11.64 3.41
C LEU A 197 0.39 13.01 4.09
N ALA A 198 -0.31 13.21 5.20
CA ALA A 198 -0.26 14.45 5.98
C ALA A 198 1.17 14.81 6.41
N ALA A 199 1.95 13.81 6.83
CA ALA A 199 3.35 14.01 7.19
C ALA A 199 4.21 14.45 6.00
N ARG A 200 4.02 13.84 4.82
CA ARG A 200 4.69 14.26 3.58
C ARG A 200 4.34 15.71 3.21
N LEU A 201 3.04 16.04 3.22
CA LEU A 201 2.58 17.40 2.91
C LEU A 201 3.14 18.43 3.89
N ARG A 202 3.23 18.09 5.18
CA ARG A 202 3.85 18.97 6.18
C ARG A 202 5.32 19.24 5.87
N HIS A 203 6.10 18.22 5.50
CA HIS A 203 7.51 18.38 5.16
C HIS A 203 7.72 19.16 3.85
N LEU A 204 6.74 19.12 2.95
CA LEU A 204 6.71 19.95 1.73
C LEU A 204 6.12 21.35 1.95
N GLY A 205 5.68 21.69 3.17
CA GLY A 205 5.10 23.00 3.48
C GLY A 205 3.69 23.23 2.92
N VAL A 206 2.98 22.16 2.54
CA VAL A 206 1.60 22.23 2.04
C VAL A 206 0.61 22.16 3.20
N SER A 207 -0.29 23.17 3.29
CA SER A 207 -1.32 23.24 4.32
C SER A 207 -2.30 22.08 4.18
N HIS A 208 -2.53 21.36 5.28
CA HIS A 208 -3.39 20.18 5.28
C HIS A 208 -4.18 20.04 6.58
N LEU A 209 -5.32 19.38 6.48
CA LEU A 209 -6.15 18.96 7.61
C LEU A 209 -6.58 17.51 7.39
N VAL A 210 -6.40 16.66 8.39
CA VAL A 210 -6.95 15.30 8.42
C VAL A 210 -8.22 15.31 9.26
N VAL A 211 -9.29 14.70 8.79
CA VAL A 211 -10.55 14.55 9.54
C VAL A 211 -10.89 13.07 9.72
N ASP A 212 -11.36 12.70 10.90
CA ASP A 212 -11.78 11.33 11.19
C ASP A 212 -13.05 11.31 12.04
N LYS A 213 -13.95 10.39 11.73
CA LYS A 213 -15.20 10.19 12.47
C LYS A 213 -15.01 9.59 13.87
N GLU A 214 -13.89 8.89 14.08
CA GLU A 214 -13.59 8.24 15.35
C GLU A 214 -13.40 9.25 16.47
N GLU A 215 -13.65 8.81 17.69
CA GLU A 215 -13.57 9.64 18.89
C GLU A 215 -12.11 9.99 19.23
N ARG A 216 -11.18 9.05 19.00
CA ARG A 216 -9.77 9.18 19.31
C ARG A 216 -8.94 8.70 18.12
N LEU A 217 -7.83 9.37 17.86
CA LEU A 217 -6.86 8.94 16.87
C LEU A 217 -6.38 7.50 17.16
N GLY A 218 -6.37 6.66 16.14
CA GLY A 218 -6.00 5.25 16.27
C GLY A 218 -7.13 4.30 16.66
N ASP A 219 -8.35 4.79 16.93
CA ASP A 219 -9.50 3.94 17.27
C ASP A 219 -9.92 3.04 16.12
N ASN A 220 -9.64 3.42 14.87
CA ASN A 220 -9.79 2.56 13.71
C ASN A 220 -8.98 1.25 13.83
N TRP A 221 -7.94 1.20 14.65
CA TRP A 221 -7.18 0.01 15.00
C TRP A 221 -7.66 -0.59 16.33
N ARG A 222 -7.81 0.21 17.39
CA ARG A 222 -8.20 -0.28 18.73
C ARG A 222 -9.58 -0.92 18.76
N ARG A 223 -10.50 -0.50 17.86
CA ARG A 223 -11.87 -1.05 17.75
C ARG A 223 -11.99 -2.26 16.83
N ARG A 224 -10.86 -2.77 16.31
CA ARG A 224 -10.84 -4.06 15.61
C ARG A 224 -11.02 -5.19 16.63
N TYR A 225 -11.29 -6.39 16.12
CA TYR A 225 -11.46 -7.56 17.00
C TYR A 225 -10.24 -7.78 17.90
N SER A 226 -10.51 -8.21 19.13
CA SER A 226 -9.46 -8.48 20.13
C SER A 226 -8.50 -9.56 19.65
N GLY A 227 -7.21 -9.36 19.89
CA GLY A 227 -6.15 -10.28 19.46
C GLY A 227 -5.63 -10.03 18.04
N LEU A 228 -6.17 -9.05 17.30
CA LEU A 228 -5.61 -8.67 16.00
C LEU A 228 -4.17 -8.18 16.15
N SER A 229 -3.27 -8.73 15.36
CA SER A 229 -1.94 -8.18 15.15
C SER A 229 -1.65 -8.07 13.65
N LEU A 230 -0.74 -7.17 13.28
CA LEU A 230 -0.29 -7.08 11.89
C LEU A 230 0.31 -8.41 11.44
N HIS A 231 0.13 -8.74 10.18
CA HIS A 231 0.74 -9.92 9.55
C HIS A 231 2.15 -9.61 9.02
N ASP A 232 2.42 -8.34 8.71
CA ASP A 232 3.72 -7.84 8.32
C ASP A 232 4.60 -7.53 9.53
N THR A 233 5.91 -7.64 9.34
CA THR A 233 6.87 -7.32 10.39
C THR A 233 6.96 -5.81 10.64
N MET A 234 7.45 -5.44 11.84
CA MET A 234 7.68 -4.04 12.18
C MET A 234 8.61 -3.32 11.19
N TRP A 235 9.56 -4.02 10.58
CA TRP A 235 10.48 -3.41 9.61
C TRP A 235 9.77 -2.97 8.33
N TYR A 236 8.79 -3.75 7.84
CA TYR A 236 7.95 -3.38 6.72
C TYR A 236 6.91 -2.32 7.10
N ALA A 237 6.31 -2.45 8.29
CA ALA A 237 5.20 -1.62 8.75
C ALA A 237 5.61 -0.25 9.33
N ARG A 238 6.87 0.21 9.13
CA ARG A 238 7.32 1.55 9.56
C ARG A 238 6.58 2.67 8.85
N PHE A 239 6.46 3.81 9.56
CA PHE A 239 5.96 5.05 9.02
C PHE A 239 7.13 5.94 8.55
N PRO A 240 6.91 6.93 7.65
CA PRO A 240 7.96 7.89 7.30
C PRO A 240 8.28 8.81 8.50
N TYR A 241 9.53 9.32 8.56
CA TYR A 241 10.04 10.31 9.50
C TYR A 241 10.18 9.90 10.97
N LEU A 242 9.51 8.86 11.45
CA LEU A 242 9.66 8.35 12.82
C LEU A 242 9.88 6.84 12.80
N GLU A 243 10.89 6.40 13.54
CA GLU A 243 11.17 4.98 13.74
C GLU A 243 10.44 4.45 14.96
N TYR A 244 10.07 3.17 14.94
CA TYR A 244 9.57 2.49 16.12
C TYR A 244 10.65 2.40 17.21
N PRO A 245 10.27 2.44 18.49
CA PRO A 245 11.20 2.15 19.59
C PRO A 245 11.86 0.78 19.45
N SER A 246 13.08 0.63 19.96
CA SER A 246 13.87 -0.61 19.84
C SER A 246 13.24 -1.84 20.51
N ASN A 247 12.28 -1.65 21.42
CA ASN A 247 11.52 -2.71 22.09
C ASN A 247 10.17 -3.01 21.40
N TRP A 248 9.97 -2.53 20.16
CA TRP A 248 8.72 -2.76 19.42
C TRP A 248 8.57 -4.23 19.06
N PRO A 249 7.34 -4.82 19.19
CA PRO A 249 7.13 -6.23 18.84
C PRO A 249 7.25 -6.44 17.33
N LEU A 250 7.76 -7.62 16.95
CA LEU A 250 7.92 -8.01 15.53
C LEU A 250 6.63 -7.87 14.73
N TYR A 251 5.53 -8.32 15.31
CA TYR A 251 4.17 -8.19 14.77
C TYR A 251 3.36 -7.28 15.68
N THR A 252 3.02 -6.11 15.20
CA THR A 252 2.39 -5.06 16.00
C THR A 252 0.94 -5.40 16.34
N PRO A 253 0.55 -5.50 17.64
CA PRO A 253 -0.86 -5.60 18.02
C PRO A 253 -1.66 -4.36 17.62
N ALA A 254 -2.95 -4.54 17.34
CA ALA A 254 -3.83 -3.47 16.88
C ALA A 254 -3.89 -2.29 17.87
N GLU A 255 -3.97 -2.58 19.16
CA GLU A 255 -4.01 -1.56 20.21
C GLU A 255 -2.73 -0.70 20.22
N LEU A 256 -1.57 -1.36 20.08
CA LEU A 256 -0.28 -0.68 20.04
C LEU A 256 -0.11 0.15 18.76
N MET A 257 -0.66 -0.32 17.63
CA MET A 257 -0.73 0.47 16.40
C MET A 257 -1.60 1.72 16.59
N GLY A 258 -2.72 1.62 17.33
CA GLY A 258 -3.53 2.76 17.70
C GLY A 258 -2.77 3.80 18.54
N ASP A 259 -1.97 3.35 19.50
CA ASP A 259 -1.12 4.24 20.33
C ASP A 259 0.02 4.87 19.52
N TRP A 260 0.56 4.14 18.54
CA TRP A 260 1.54 4.68 17.60
C TRP A 260 0.96 5.80 16.75
N ILE A 261 -0.23 5.60 16.18
CA ILE A 261 -0.94 6.60 15.37
C ILE A 261 -1.13 7.91 16.15
N GLU A 262 -1.58 7.83 17.38
CA GLU A 262 -1.77 9.01 18.24
C GLU A 262 -0.44 9.71 18.54
N SER A 263 0.60 8.92 18.86
CA SER A 263 1.95 9.43 19.09
C SER A 263 2.53 10.09 17.84
N TYR A 264 2.34 9.49 16.68
CA TYR A 264 2.81 10.00 15.39
C TYR A 264 2.22 11.38 15.06
N VAL A 265 0.91 11.55 15.23
CA VAL A 265 0.24 12.85 15.03
C VAL A 265 0.79 13.90 15.98
N ASN A 266 0.95 13.55 17.28
CA ASN A 266 1.41 14.49 18.29
C ASN A 266 2.88 14.89 18.07
N LEU A 267 3.77 13.94 17.78
CA LEU A 267 5.20 14.19 17.59
C LEU A 267 5.48 14.98 16.31
N LEU A 268 4.81 14.64 15.21
CA LEU A 268 4.94 15.36 13.95
C LEU A 268 4.04 16.59 13.85
N ARG A 269 3.24 16.88 14.89
CA ARG A 269 2.35 18.06 14.94
C ARG A 269 1.42 18.16 13.74
N LEU A 270 0.83 17.03 13.31
CA LEU A 270 -0.11 17.01 12.20
C LEU A 270 -1.44 17.65 12.59
N ASN A 271 -2.09 18.33 11.65
CA ASN A 271 -3.43 18.90 11.87
C ASN A 271 -4.46 17.79 11.68
N ALA A 272 -5.11 17.41 12.77
CA ALA A 272 -6.12 16.35 12.75
C ALA A 272 -7.32 16.72 13.64
N TRP A 273 -8.53 16.49 13.13
CA TRP A 273 -9.79 16.57 13.86
C TRP A 273 -10.41 15.19 13.98
N THR A 274 -10.72 14.80 15.19
CA THR A 274 -11.53 13.63 15.51
C THR A 274 -13.01 14.01 15.61
N ARG A 275 -13.92 13.03 15.74
CA ARG A 275 -15.38 13.23 15.79
C ARG A 275 -15.87 14.13 14.65
N THR A 276 -15.25 13.99 13.49
CA THR A 276 -15.55 14.83 12.32
C THR A 276 -15.94 13.93 11.16
N GLU A 277 -17.18 14.03 10.74
CA GLU A 277 -17.73 13.28 9.62
C GLU A 277 -17.89 14.18 8.41
N VAL A 278 -17.48 13.69 7.24
CA VAL A 278 -17.71 14.38 5.95
C VAL A 278 -19.07 13.94 5.43
N GLU A 279 -20.00 14.89 5.30
CA GLU A 279 -21.37 14.61 4.86
C GLU A 279 -21.54 14.78 3.35
N LYS A 280 -20.92 15.84 2.81
CA LYS A 280 -21.04 16.15 1.37
C LYS A 280 -19.82 16.93 0.90
N ALA A 281 -19.41 16.66 -0.34
CA ALA A 281 -18.38 17.43 -1.03
C ALA A 281 -18.81 17.72 -2.46
N THR A 282 -18.66 18.97 -2.90
CA THR A 282 -19.01 19.42 -4.26
C THR A 282 -17.83 20.17 -4.84
N TYR A 283 -17.43 19.83 -6.06
CA TYR A 283 -16.34 20.50 -6.75
C TYR A 283 -16.87 21.67 -7.58
N ASP A 284 -16.25 22.82 -7.47
CA ASP A 284 -16.51 23.99 -8.32
C ASP A 284 -15.43 24.06 -9.41
N GLU A 285 -15.81 23.76 -10.64
CA GLU A 285 -14.89 23.77 -11.78
C GLU A 285 -14.35 25.18 -12.10
N ALA A 286 -15.14 26.24 -11.86
CA ALA A 286 -14.73 27.61 -12.13
C ALA A 286 -13.71 28.13 -11.11
N GLU A 287 -13.89 27.76 -9.83
CA GLU A 287 -12.99 28.13 -8.75
C GLU A 287 -11.84 27.12 -8.58
N GLY A 288 -11.98 25.93 -9.16
CA GLY A 288 -11.00 24.86 -9.08
C GLY A 288 -10.79 24.34 -7.65
N ARG A 289 -11.83 24.32 -6.82
CA ARG A 289 -11.78 23.87 -5.41
C ARG A 289 -13.06 23.16 -4.98
N TRP A 290 -12.96 22.47 -3.86
CA TRP A 290 -14.05 21.75 -3.24
C TRP A 290 -14.79 22.64 -2.23
N THR A 291 -16.12 22.44 -2.09
CA THR A 291 -16.91 22.86 -0.93
C THR A 291 -17.27 21.60 -0.16
N VAL A 292 -16.77 21.46 1.06
CA VAL A 292 -16.93 20.26 1.89
C VAL A 292 -17.73 20.59 3.14
N GLN A 293 -18.86 19.92 3.31
CA GLN A 293 -19.71 20.00 4.49
C GLN A 293 -19.30 18.92 5.49
N LEU A 294 -19.06 19.33 6.71
CA LEU A 294 -18.54 18.50 7.81
C LEU A 294 -19.44 18.65 9.03
N ARG A 295 -19.53 17.58 9.83
CA ARG A 295 -20.11 17.60 11.18
C ARG A 295 -19.02 17.28 12.19
N GLN A 296 -18.59 18.29 12.95
CA GLN A 296 -17.58 18.17 14.00
C GLN A 296 -18.22 18.27 15.37
N ASP A 297 -18.14 17.23 16.20
CA ASP A 297 -18.79 17.18 17.52
C ASP A 297 -20.28 17.61 17.47
N GLY A 298 -20.99 17.24 16.41
CA GLY A 298 -22.39 17.61 16.18
C GLY A 298 -22.61 19.03 15.60
N THR A 299 -21.56 19.83 15.42
CA THR A 299 -21.61 21.17 14.83
C THR A 299 -21.28 21.11 13.35
N GLU A 300 -22.12 21.73 12.53
CA GLU A 300 -21.88 21.86 11.10
C GLU A 300 -20.73 22.82 10.80
N ARG A 301 -19.87 22.44 9.89
CA ARG A 301 -18.76 23.26 9.37
C ARG A 301 -18.66 23.11 7.87
N THR A 302 -18.20 24.15 7.20
CA THR A 302 -17.89 24.11 5.75
C THR A 302 -16.45 24.56 5.56
N LEU A 303 -15.70 23.80 4.73
CA LEU A 303 -14.33 24.11 4.31
C LEU A 303 -14.25 24.13 2.79
N HIS A 304 -13.28 24.89 2.28
CA HIS A 304 -13.07 25.04 0.83
C HIS A 304 -11.65 24.64 0.41
N PRO A 305 -11.26 23.36 0.59
CA PRO A 305 -9.93 22.91 0.20
C PRO A 305 -9.75 22.89 -1.32
N THR A 306 -8.51 23.06 -1.79
CA THR A 306 -8.16 22.87 -3.19
C THR A 306 -8.19 21.37 -3.55
N HIS A 307 -7.65 20.52 -2.69
CA HIS A 307 -7.59 19.08 -2.89
C HIS A 307 -8.41 18.33 -1.85
N LEU A 308 -9.14 17.31 -2.31
CA LEU A 308 -9.83 16.35 -1.45
C LEU A 308 -9.16 14.98 -1.59
N VAL A 309 -8.80 14.37 -0.46
CA VAL A 309 -8.15 13.06 -0.42
C VAL A 309 -9.00 12.11 0.40
N PHE A 310 -9.36 10.96 -0.16
CA PHE A 310 -9.95 9.87 0.60
C PHE A 310 -8.86 8.87 1.03
N ALA A 311 -8.67 8.73 2.33
CA ALA A 311 -7.77 7.78 2.98
C ALA A 311 -8.54 6.86 3.94
N THR A 312 -9.75 6.50 3.55
CA THR A 312 -10.74 5.77 4.36
C THR A 312 -10.52 4.26 4.40
N GLY A 313 -9.41 3.79 3.82
CA GLY A 313 -9.02 2.39 3.72
C GLY A 313 -9.46 1.74 2.40
N LEU A 314 -8.71 0.72 1.98
CA LEU A 314 -8.99 -0.05 0.76
C LEU A 314 -10.34 -0.76 0.85
N SER A 315 -10.76 -1.13 2.06
CA SER A 315 -12.06 -1.72 2.36
C SER A 315 -13.16 -0.66 2.17
N GLY A 316 -13.93 -0.80 1.11
CA GLY A 316 -15.11 0.04 0.83
C GLY A 316 -16.29 -0.28 1.76
N LEU A 317 -17.50 -0.31 1.24
CA LEU A 317 -18.67 -0.77 2.00
C LEU A 317 -18.59 -2.29 2.22
N PRO A 318 -18.95 -2.79 3.42
CA PRO A 318 -19.03 -4.22 3.69
C PRO A 318 -19.92 -4.93 2.66
N HIS A 319 -19.44 -6.03 2.11
CA HIS A 319 -20.23 -6.85 1.19
C HIS A 319 -20.83 -8.04 1.94
N THR A 320 -22.10 -7.94 2.29
CA THR A 320 -22.87 -9.04 2.86
C THR A 320 -23.79 -9.60 1.77
N PRO A 321 -23.66 -10.89 1.40
CA PRO A 321 -24.55 -11.52 0.44
C PRO A 321 -26.02 -11.46 0.90
N ASP A 322 -26.92 -11.21 -0.04
CA ASP A 322 -28.36 -11.32 0.22
C ASP A 322 -28.78 -12.80 0.15
N VAL A 323 -28.97 -13.39 1.33
CA VAL A 323 -29.31 -14.82 1.47
C VAL A 323 -30.76 -14.94 1.94
N PRO A 324 -31.60 -15.70 1.23
CA PRO A 324 -33.00 -15.92 1.61
C PRO A 324 -33.18 -16.36 3.07
N GLY A 325 -34.20 -15.85 3.75
CA GLY A 325 -34.54 -16.23 5.12
C GLY A 325 -33.72 -15.57 6.21
N ALA A 326 -32.85 -14.62 5.88
CA ALA A 326 -32.05 -13.89 6.88
C ALA A 326 -32.92 -13.17 7.93
N ASP A 327 -34.09 -12.69 7.52
CA ASP A 327 -35.10 -12.06 8.39
C ASP A 327 -35.75 -13.01 9.41
N LYS A 328 -35.69 -14.34 9.18
CA LYS A 328 -36.26 -15.38 10.05
C LYS A 328 -35.23 -15.90 11.06
N PHE A 329 -33.97 -15.69 10.82
CA PHE A 329 -32.90 -16.22 11.66
C PHE A 329 -32.91 -15.53 13.03
N ARG A 330 -32.95 -16.33 14.10
CA ARG A 330 -32.98 -15.82 15.47
C ARG A 330 -31.60 -15.59 16.07
N GLY A 331 -30.56 -16.03 15.37
CA GLY A 331 -29.17 -15.76 15.74
C GLY A 331 -28.70 -14.40 15.22
N GLU A 332 -27.42 -14.16 15.37
CA GLU A 332 -26.78 -12.91 14.90
C GLU A 332 -26.18 -13.10 13.51
N ILE A 333 -26.40 -12.12 12.63
CA ILE A 333 -25.73 -12.00 11.33
C ILE A 333 -24.85 -10.77 11.39
N VAL A 334 -23.52 -10.95 11.24
CA VAL A 334 -22.52 -9.89 11.39
C VAL A 334 -21.58 -9.90 10.18
N HIS A 335 -21.21 -8.75 9.68
CA HIS A 335 -20.05 -8.67 8.78
C HIS A 335 -18.75 -8.60 9.61
N SER A 336 -17.64 -9.17 9.10
CA SER A 336 -16.35 -9.20 9.82
C SER A 336 -15.84 -7.82 10.25
N SER A 337 -16.29 -6.73 9.62
CA SER A 337 -15.99 -5.36 10.02
C SER A 337 -16.63 -4.94 11.35
N ALA A 338 -17.72 -5.55 11.74
CA ALA A 338 -18.44 -5.29 12.98
C ALA A 338 -18.19 -6.36 14.06
N PHE A 339 -17.38 -7.36 13.74
CA PHE A 339 -16.99 -8.40 14.70
C PHE A 339 -15.96 -7.85 15.69
N THR A 340 -16.27 -7.92 16.98
CA THR A 340 -15.44 -7.36 18.07
C THR A 340 -14.55 -8.40 18.76
N GLY A 341 -14.82 -9.70 18.52
CA GLY A 341 -14.07 -10.83 19.06
C GLY A 341 -14.96 -11.97 19.50
N GLY A 342 -14.38 -13.15 19.70
CA GLY A 342 -15.12 -14.38 20.05
C GLY A 342 -15.65 -14.41 21.50
N ARG A 343 -15.22 -13.50 22.37
CA ARG A 343 -15.60 -13.52 23.81
C ARG A 343 -17.09 -13.36 24.07
N ASP A 344 -17.80 -12.63 23.20
CA ASP A 344 -19.25 -12.43 23.30
C ASP A 344 -20.05 -13.69 22.90
N PHE A 345 -19.37 -14.68 22.32
CA PHE A 345 -19.96 -15.88 21.73
C PHE A 345 -19.51 -17.20 22.40
N VAL A 346 -19.07 -17.14 23.67
CA VAL A 346 -18.69 -18.34 24.44
C VAL A 346 -19.86 -19.32 24.49
N GLY A 347 -19.60 -20.59 24.15
CA GLY A 347 -20.60 -21.65 24.12
C GLY A 347 -21.61 -21.55 22.97
N LYS A 348 -21.45 -20.62 22.02
CA LYS A 348 -22.28 -20.45 20.83
C LYS A 348 -21.78 -21.28 19.65
N LYS A 349 -22.67 -21.60 18.74
CA LYS A 349 -22.37 -22.25 17.46
C LYS A 349 -22.14 -21.16 16.42
N ALA A 350 -20.93 -21.09 15.91
CA ALA A 350 -20.49 -20.05 14.99
C ALA A 350 -20.26 -20.59 13.57
N ILE A 351 -20.69 -19.83 12.57
CA ILE A 351 -20.37 -20.06 11.16
C ILE A 351 -19.64 -18.82 10.63
N VAL A 352 -18.52 -19.02 9.93
CA VAL A 352 -17.73 -17.98 9.30
C VAL A 352 -17.71 -18.18 7.80
N VAL A 353 -18.24 -17.23 7.03
CA VAL A 353 -18.32 -17.32 5.57
C VAL A 353 -17.17 -16.55 4.95
N GLY A 354 -16.26 -17.27 4.29
CA GLY A 354 -15.07 -16.72 3.64
C GLY A 354 -13.77 -17.23 4.26
N THR A 355 -12.75 -17.40 3.42
CA THR A 355 -11.47 -18.05 3.71
C THR A 355 -10.25 -17.17 3.42
N GLY A 356 -10.42 -15.85 3.41
CA GLY A 356 -9.31 -14.90 3.46
C GLY A 356 -8.81 -14.66 4.90
N SER A 357 -7.86 -13.75 5.10
CA SER A 357 -7.28 -13.44 6.41
C SER A 357 -8.35 -13.17 7.49
N SER A 358 -9.34 -12.32 7.19
CA SER A 358 -10.42 -12.02 8.16
C SER A 358 -11.25 -13.27 8.53
N GLY A 359 -11.51 -14.17 7.58
CA GLY A 359 -12.25 -15.40 7.85
C GLY A 359 -11.50 -16.32 8.80
N HIS A 360 -10.20 -16.50 8.58
CA HIS A 360 -9.35 -17.31 9.45
C HIS A 360 -9.21 -16.69 10.85
N ASP A 361 -8.96 -15.40 10.94
CA ASP A 361 -8.82 -14.70 12.22
C ASP A 361 -10.11 -14.79 13.05
N VAL A 362 -11.28 -14.60 12.42
CA VAL A 362 -12.58 -14.74 13.08
C VAL A 362 -12.83 -16.16 13.55
N ALA A 363 -12.53 -17.17 12.71
CA ALA A 363 -12.71 -18.56 13.08
C ALA A 363 -11.79 -18.97 14.23
N GLN A 364 -10.53 -18.55 14.21
CA GLN A 364 -9.58 -18.76 15.29
C GLN A 364 -10.05 -18.07 16.58
N SER A 365 -10.54 -16.84 16.51
CA SER A 365 -11.05 -16.09 17.65
C SER A 365 -12.24 -16.79 18.31
N PHE A 366 -13.16 -17.37 17.54
CA PHE A 366 -14.25 -18.17 18.08
C PHE A 366 -13.75 -19.41 18.84
N TYR A 367 -12.81 -20.14 18.24
CA TYR A 367 -12.22 -21.33 18.89
C TYR A 367 -11.49 -20.96 20.19
N GLU A 368 -10.59 -20.00 20.14
CA GLU A 368 -9.79 -19.57 21.29
C GLU A 368 -10.63 -19.01 22.44
N CYS A 369 -11.77 -18.38 22.13
CA CYS A 369 -12.69 -17.86 23.13
C CYS A 369 -13.71 -18.89 23.63
N GLY A 370 -13.73 -20.12 23.12
CA GLY A 370 -14.57 -21.20 23.62
C GLY A 370 -15.99 -21.22 23.03
N ALA A 371 -16.14 -20.92 21.76
CA ALA A 371 -17.37 -21.26 21.03
C ALA A 371 -17.66 -22.76 21.09
N ALA A 372 -18.93 -23.16 21.11
CA ALA A 372 -19.32 -24.57 21.16
C ALA A 372 -18.95 -25.31 19.87
N SER A 373 -18.96 -24.64 18.75
CA SER A 373 -18.46 -25.11 17.46
C SER A 373 -18.18 -23.95 16.53
N THR A 374 -17.18 -24.13 15.66
CA THR A 374 -16.86 -23.17 14.60
C THR A 374 -16.83 -23.90 13.26
N THR A 375 -17.57 -23.39 12.28
CA THR A 375 -17.56 -23.89 10.89
C THR A 375 -17.15 -22.76 9.95
N MET A 376 -16.14 -23.02 9.14
CA MET A 376 -15.69 -22.11 8.07
C MET A 376 -16.32 -22.56 6.75
N VAL A 377 -16.91 -21.62 6.00
CA VAL A 377 -17.55 -21.88 4.71
C VAL A 377 -16.64 -21.39 3.60
N GLN A 378 -16.22 -22.30 2.72
CA GLN A 378 -15.35 -22.02 1.59
C GLN A 378 -16.07 -22.22 0.26
N ARG A 379 -16.20 -21.14 -0.54
CA ARG A 379 -16.78 -21.18 -1.87
C ARG A 379 -15.74 -21.50 -2.95
N GLY A 380 -14.62 -20.81 -2.93
CA GLY A 380 -13.51 -20.98 -3.88
C GLY A 380 -12.18 -21.09 -3.16
N GLY A 381 -11.13 -21.45 -3.91
CA GLY A 381 -9.78 -21.59 -3.36
C GLY A 381 -9.22 -20.28 -2.78
N SER A 382 -8.33 -20.43 -1.80
CA SER A 382 -7.58 -19.33 -1.19
C SER A 382 -6.09 -19.65 -1.19
N TYR A 383 -5.26 -18.62 -1.37
CA TYR A 383 -3.83 -18.76 -1.15
C TYR A 383 -3.54 -18.82 0.34
N VAL A 384 -2.73 -19.80 0.76
CA VAL A 384 -2.30 -19.95 2.16
C VAL A 384 -0.79 -20.13 2.21
N MET A 385 -0.13 -19.39 3.08
CA MET A 385 1.29 -19.57 3.41
C MET A 385 1.50 -19.40 4.91
N SER A 386 2.52 -20.07 5.46
CA SER A 386 2.90 -19.81 6.86
C SER A 386 3.61 -18.46 6.97
N GLY A 387 3.36 -17.73 8.04
CA GLY A 387 4.11 -16.49 8.34
C GLY A 387 5.61 -16.76 8.52
N LYS A 388 5.97 -17.95 9.03
CA LYS A 388 7.35 -18.37 9.27
C LYS A 388 8.16 -18.50 7.98
N ASN A 389 7.60 -19.11 6.92
CA ASN A 389 8.29 -19.39 5.67
C ASN A 389 8.01 -18.32 4.61
N GLY A 390 6.75 -17.87 4.51
CA GLY A 390 6.32 -16.94 3.47
C GLY A 390 6.84 -15.52 3.65
N ILE A 391 6.76 -14.95 4.85
CA ILE A 391 7.17 -13.57 5.10
C ILE A 391 8.65 -13.33 4.79
N PRO A 392 9.61 -14.17 5.23
CA PRO A 392 11.01 -13.99 4.88
C PRO A 392 11.29 -14.04 3.37
N VAL A 393 10.60 -14.90 2.63
CA VAL A 393 10.72 -14.97 1.17
C VAL A 393 10.09 -13.75 0.52
N PHE A 394 8.91 -13.35 0.98
CA PHE A 394 8.13 -12.26 0.38
C PHE A 394 8.74 -10.88 0.61
N HIS A 395 9.26 -10.63 1.82
CA HIS A 395 9.94 -9.38 2.15
C HIS A 395 11.42 -9.36 1.73
N GLY A 396 11.97 -10.52 1.37
CA GLY A 396 13.35 -10.68 0.96
C GLY A 396 14.34 -10.15 1.99
N ALA A 397 15.45 -9.62 1.52
CA ALA A 397 16.46 -8.96 2.36
C ALA A 397 16.18 -7.48 2.63
N TYR A 398 15.05 -6.93 2.17
CA TYR A 398 14.82 -5.49 2.20
C TYR A 398 14.34 -5.02 3.57
N TRP A 399 13.33 -5.69 4.15
CA TRP A 399 12.71 -5.25 5.40
C TRP A 399 12.99 -6.23 6.53
N THR A 400 14.24 -6.24 6.96
CA THR A 400 14.77 -7.04 8.06
C THR A 400 15.58 -6.17 9.01
N GLU A 401 15.99 -6.73 10.15
CA GLU A 401 16.82 -6.03 11.14
C GLU A 401 18.12 -5.45 10.54
N ASN A 402 18.74 -6.18 9.62
CA ASN A 402 19.99 -5.82 8.96
C ASN A 402 19.79 -5.44 7.49
N GLY A 403 18.59 -5.07 7.11
CA GLY A 403 18.25 -4.63 5.75
C GLY A 403 18.84 -3.24 5.43
N PRO A 404 18.73 -2.80 4.17
CA PRO A 404 19.13 -1.47 3.78
C PRO A 404 18.33 -0.38 4.51
N ALA A 405 18.78 0.87 4.41
CA ALA A 405 18.00 2.00 4.90
C ALA A 405 16.58 1.97 4.32
N LEU A 406 15.60 2.42 5.11
CA LEU A 406 14.17 2.26 4.77
C LEU A 406 13.81 2.82 3.39
N GLU A 407 14.34 3.99 3.03
CA GLU A 407 14.10 4.62 1.73
C GLU A 407 14.75 3.84 0.57
N ASP A 408 15.89 3.21 0.81
CA ASP A 408 16.55 2.35 -0.17
C ASP A 408 15.77 1.05 -0.37
N ALA A 409 15.30 0.44 0.74
CA ALA A 409 14.43 -0.74 0.70
C ALA A 409 13.15 -0.48 -0.10
N ASP A 410 12.53 0.67 0.14
CA ASP A 410 11.33 1.10 -0.59
C ASP A 410 11.62 1.32 -2.07
N LEU A 411 12.73 1.97 -2.42
CA LEU A 411 13.11 2.19 -3.81
C LEU A 411 13.46 0.87 -4.52
N LEU A 412 14.21 -0.03 -3.89
CA LEU A 412 14.52 -1.37 -4.43
C LEU A 412 13.25 -2.17 -4.69
N SER A 413 12.32 -2.20 -3.74
CA SER A 413 11.04 -2.89 -3.92
C SER A 413 10.20 -2.27 -5.03
N ASN A 414 10.11 -0.93 -5.06
CA ASN A 414 9.37 -0.22 -6.11
C ASN A 414 10.09 -0.19 -7.46
N SER A 415 11.35 -0.60 -7.52
CA SER A 415 12.08 -0.69 -8.79
C SER A 415 11.70 -1.92 -9.63
N MET A 416 10.94 -2.86 -9.05
CA MET A 416 10.44 -4.03 -9.77
C MET A 416 9.00 -3.78 -10.22
N PRO A 417 8.72 -3.72 -11.54
CA PRO A 417 7.36 -3.60 -12.07
C PRO A 417 6.45 -4.73 -11.58
N TYR A 418 5.20 -4.43 -11.23
CA TYR A 418 4.26 -5.44 -10.73
C TYR A 418 4.06 -6.59 -11.73
N THR A 419 3.91 -6.28 -13.01
CA THR A 419 3.74 -7.31 -14.04
C THR A 419 4.97 -8.22 -14.13
N LEU A 420 6.18 -7.66 -14.07
CA LEU A 420 7.41 -8.44 -14.04
C LEU A 420 7.47 -9.34 -12.80
N MET A 421 7.09 -8.80 -11.63
CA MET A 421 7.03 -9.60 -10.40
C MET A 421 6.05 -10.76 -10.53
N LEU A 422 4.84 -10.51 -11.01
CA LEU A 422 3.81 -11.55 -11.19
C LEU A 422 4.22 -12.62 -12.20
N GLU A 423 4.90 -12.24 -13.27
CA GLU A 423 5.28 -13.18 -14.34
C GLU A 423 6.57 -13.97 -14.04
N GLN A 424 7.57 -13.36 -13.37
CA GLN A 424 8.91 -13.95 -13.31
C GLN A 424 9.43 -14.17 -11.88
N VAL A 425 9.05 -13.34 -10.92
CA VAL A 425 9.58 -13.39 -9.55
C VAL A 425 8.66 -14.18 -8.60
N CYS A 426 7.37 -13.92 -8.65
CA CYS A 426 6.42 -14.56 -7.76
C CYS A 426 6.25 -16.07 -7.99
N PRO A 427 6.21 -16.62 -9.23
CA PRO A 427 6.01 -18.04 -9.43
C PRO A 427 7.07 -18.93 -8.77
N PRO A 428 8.39 -18.72 -8.96
CA PRO A 428 9.40 -19.51 -8.26
C PRO A 428 9.38 -19.29 -6.74
N ALA A 429 9.12 -18.05 -6.26
CA ALA A 429 8.99 -17.76 -4.84
C ALA A 429 7.79 -18.49 -4.21
N THR A 430 6.64 -18.45 -4.85
CA THR A 430 5.42 -19.16 -4.40
C THR A 430 5.63 -20.66 -4.35
N SER A 431 6.31 -21.23 -5.37
CA SER A 431 6.65 -22.67 -5.39
C SER A 431 7.59 -23.05 -4.25
N ALA A 432 8.61 -22.24 -3.98
CA ALA A 432 9.52 -22.48 -2.87
C ALA A 432 8.83 -22.38 -1.50
N ILE A 433 7.91 -21.42 -1.32
CA ILE A 433 7.10 -21.32 -0.11
C ILE A 433 6.20 -22.55 0.03
N ALA A 434 5.54 -22.99 -1.05
CA ALA A 434 4.68 -24.16 -1.04
C ALA A 434 5.45 -25.45 -0.69
N GLU A 435 6.69 -25.60 -1.14
CA GLU A 435 7.57 -26.70 -0.75
C GLU A 435 7.92 -26.65 0.75
N MET A 436 8.24 -25.48 1.29
CA MET A 436 8.51 -25.32 2.73
C MET A 436 7.28 -25.55 3.61
N ASP A 437 6.09 -25.27 3.08
CA ASP A 437 4.80 -25.39 3.76
C ASP A 437 4.06 -26.70 3.38
N ALA A 438 4.70 -27.64 2.70
CA ALA A 438 4.06 -28.82 2.10
C ALA A 438 3.23 -29.66 3.08
N GLU A 439 3.70 -29.83 4.33
CA GLU A 439 2.97 -30.58 5.37
C GLU A 439 1.65 -29.86 5.73
N MET A 440 1.68 -28.56 5.94
CA MET A 440 0.50 -27.74 6.23
C MET A 440 -0.49 -27.76 5.07
N LEU A 441 -0.02 -27.53 3.85
CA LEU A 441 -0.87 -27.50 2.66
C LEU A 441 -1.53 -28.85 2.40
N ALA A 442 -0.77 -29.96 2.47
CA ALA A 442 -1.34 -31.30 2.35
C ALA A 442 -2.34 -31.63 3.46
N GLY A 443 -2.11 -31.14 4.68
CA GLY A 443 -3.05 -31.26 5.79
C GLY A 443 -4.38 -30.53 5.52
N LEU A 444 -4.32 -29.31 5.01
CA LEU A 444 -5.48 -28.51 4.61
C LEU A 444 -6.27 -29.18 3.47
N GLU A 445 -5.59 -29.64 2.43
CA GLU A 445 -6.23 -30.37 1.31
C GLU A 445 -6.92 -31.65 1.80
N LYS A 446 -6.28 -32.42 2.69
CA LYS A 446 -6.86 -33.61 3.31
C LYS A 446 -8.11 -33.27 4.14
N ALA A 447 -8.14 -32.11 4.80
CA ALA A 447 -9.30 -31.60 5.52
C ALA A 447 -10.42 -31.10 4.57
N GLY A 448 -10.17 -31.05 3.26
CA GLY A 448 -11.10 -30.60 2.22
C GLY A 448 -10.99 -29.12 1.86
N PHE A 449 -9.97 -28.41 2.39
CA PHE A 449 -9.72 -27.02 2.04
C PHE A 449 -9.11 -26.92 0.64
N GLU A 450 -9.65 -26.05 -0.19
CA GLU A 450 -9.12 -25.79 -1.53
C GLU A 450 -8.03 -24.72 -1.46
N VAL A 451 -6.79 -25.13 -1.66
CA VAL A 451 -5.63 -24.23 -1.80
C VAL A 451 -5.56 -23.76 -3.24
N ASP A 452 -5.35 -22.45 -3.44
CA ASP A 452 -5.20 -21.81 -4.75
C ASP A 452 -3.88 -21.01 -4.76
N LEU A 453 -2.96 -21.38 -5.63
CA LEU A 453 -1.66 -20.71 -5.78
C LEU A 453 -1.70 -19.52 -6.75
N GLY A 454 -2.87 -19.19 -7.32
CA GLY A 454 -3.02 -18.19 -8.38
C GLY A 454 -2.93 -18.78 -9.78
N ARG A 455 -3.41 -18.05 -10.79
CA ARG A 455 -3.53 -18.54 -12.19
C ARG A 455 -2.20 -18.93 -12.81
N GLY A 456 -1.14 -18.14 -12.52
CA GLY A 456 0.24 -18.39 -12.96
C GLY A 456 1.18 -18.67 -11.79
N THR A 457 0.64 -19.14 -10.66
CA THR A 457 1.40 -19.32 -9.40
C THR A 457 1.89 -17.99 -8.82
N GLU A 458 1.15 -16.89 -9.08
CA GLU A 458 1.52 -15.54 -8.61
C GLU A 458 1.45 -15.38 -7.09
N GLY A 459 0.82 -16.33 -6.39
CA GLY A 459 0.72 -16.38 -4.94
C GLY A 459 0.07 -15.13 -4.33
N MET A 460 0.51 -14.78 -3.13
CA MET A 460 -0.09 -13.70 -2.35
C MET A 460 -0.16 -12.37 -3.11
N LEU A 461 0.88 -12.01 -3.89
CA LEU A 461 0.92 -10.73 -4.60
C LEU A 461 -0.17 -10.64 -5.67
N GLY A 462 -0.39 -11.73 -6.44
CA GLY A 462 -1.46 -11.80 -7.43
C GLY A 462 -2.83 -11.59 -6.80
N PHE A 463 -3.13 -12.31 -5.72
CA PHE A 463 -4.38 -12.15 -4.98
C PHE A 463 -4.53 -10.73 -4.39
N ALA A 464 -3.47 -10.17 -3.85
CA ALA A 464 -3.49 -8.83 -3.28
C ALA A 464 -3.74 -7.74 -4.34
N LEU A 465 -3.04 -7.79 -5.47
CA LEU A 465 -3.12 -6.76 -6.51
C LEU A 465 -4.42 -6.88 -7.34
N GLU A 466 -4.85 -8.10 -7.69
CA GLU A 466 -6.02 -8.30 -8.53
C GLU A 466 -7.34 -8.21 -7.74
N ARG A 467 -7.40 -8.82 -6.55
CA ARG A 467 -8.64 -9.01 -5.78
C ARG A 467 -8.70 -8.19 -4.50
N GLY A 468 -7.57 -7.66 -4.03
CA GLY A 468 -7.47 -7.00 -2.72
C GLY A 468 -7.66 -7.95 -1.53
N GLY A 469 -7.56 -9.28 -1.75
CA GLY A 469 -7.77 -10.31 -0.72
C GLY A 469 -7.89 -11.71 -1.30
N GLY A 470 -8.37 -12.67 -0.51
CA GLY A 470 -8.47 -14.08 -0.92
C GLY A 470 -7.19 -14.88 -0.61
N TYR A 471 -6.36 -14.35 0.27
CA TYR A 471 -5.18 -15.02 0.81
C TYR A 471 -5.18 -15.01 2.34
N TYR A 472 -4.39 -15.90 2.90
CA TYR A 472 -4.17 -16.01 4.34
C TYR A 472 -2.68 -16.22 4.63
N ILE A 473 -2.14 -15.42 5.55
CA ILE A 473 -0.83 -15.65 6.16
C ILE A 473 -1.10 -16.35 7.49
N ASP A 474 -0.78 -17.63 7.55
CA ASP A 474 -1.16 -18.48 8.68
C ASP A 474 -0.54 -18.04 10.00
N LYS A 475 -1.39 -17.95 11.01
CA LYS A 475 -1.07 -17.66 12.41
C LYS A 475 -1.62 -18.72 13.38
N GLY A 476 -2.00 -19.90 12.84
CA GLY A 476 -2.46 -21.02 13.64
C GLY A 476 -3.84 -21.57 13.25
N CYS A 477 -4.66 -20.84 12.49
CA CYS A 477 -5.98 -21.32 12.09
C CYS A 477 -5.89 -22.52 11.14
N SER A 478 -4.87 -22.62 10.30
CA SER A 478 -4.66 -23.79 9.44
C SER A 478 -4.59 -25.09 10.23
N GLN A 479 -3.89 -25.10 11.37
CA GLN A 479 -3.83 -26.29 12.22
C GLN A 479 -5.19 -26.66 12.81
N LEU A 480 -6.01 -25.66 13.21
CA LEU A 480 -7.36 -25.90 13.72
C LEU A 480 -8.29 -26.54 12.66
N ILE A 481 -8.10 -26.17 11.40
CA ILE A 481 -8.83 -26.78 10.28
C ILE A 481 -8.35 -28.24 10.06
N ILE A 482 -7.04 -28.47 10.09
CA ILE A 482 -6.42 -29.79 9.92
C ILE A 482 -6.87 -30.76 11.01
N ASP A 483 -6.95 -30.31 12.26
CA ASP A 483 -7.36 -31.10 13.42
C ASP A 483 -8.87 -31.28 13.52
N GLY A 484 -9.65 -30.50 12.74
CA GLY A 484 -11.12 -30.54 12.73
C GLY A 484 -11.78 -29.74 13.86
N ASP A 485 -11.01 -28.97 14.63
CA ASP A 485 -11.50 -28.04 15.64
C ASP A 485 -12.27 -26.86 15.00
N VAL A 486 -11.83 -26.41 13.84
CA VAL A 486 -12.59 -25.57 12.91
C VAL A 486 -13.05 -26.45 11.75
N ARG A 487 -14.35 -26.73 11.68
CA ARG A 487 -14.92 -27.55 10.61
C ARG A 487 -14.96 -26.78 9.30
N LEU A 488 -14.79 -27.48 8.20
CA LEU A 488 -14.87 -26.90 6.87
C LEU A 488 -16.17 -27.36 6.17
N GLN A 489 -16.92 -26.39 5.63
CA GLN A 489 -18.05 -26.61 4.75
C GLN A 489 -17.74 -26.03 3.37
N ARG A 490 -17.84 -26.87 2.33
CA ARG A 490 -17.70 -26.42 0.93
C ARG A 490 -19.02 -25.89 0.39
N GLY A 491 -18.96 -24.82 -0.42
CA GLY A 491 -20.11 -24.21 -1.07
C GLY A 491 -20.54 -22.89 -0.46
N GLU A 492 -21.82 -22.62 -0.45
CA GLU A 492 -22.43 -21.36 0.00
C GLU A 492 -23.62 -21.63 0.91
N ILE A 493 -24.00 -20.64 1.72
CA ILE A 493 -25.29 -20.65 2.41
C ILE A 493 -26.39 -20.35 1.39
N ALA A 494 -27.29 -21.30 1.18
CA ALA A 494 -28.42 -21.16 0.26
C ALA A 494 -29.64 -20.51 0.93
N GLU A 495 -29.88 -20.79 2.23
CA GLU A 495 -31.03 -20.26 2.97
C GLU A 495 -30.75 -20.23 4.47
N PHE A 496 -31.26 -19.19 5.14
CA PHE A 496 -31.33 -19.13 6.60
C PHE A 496 -32.65 -19.77 7.08
N THR A 497 -32.57 -20.53 8.17
CA THR A 497 -33.73 -21.01 8.93
C THR A 497 -33.82 -20.25 10.25
N GLU A 498 -34.87 -20.49 11.04
CA GLU A 498 -34.98 -19.86 12.37
C GLU A 498 -33.80 -20.16 13.31
N THR A 499 -33.11 -21.30 13.14
CA THR A 499 -32.10 -21.80 14.09
C THR A 499 -30.77 -22.16 13.43
N GLY A 500 -30.56 -21.82 12.18
CA GLY A 500 -29.32 -22.14 11.47
C GLY A 500 -29.41 -21.87 9.98
N VAL A 501 -28.66 -22.64 9.20
CA VAL A 501 -28.50 -22.44 7.75
C VAL A 501 -28.73 -23.74 6.99
N ILE A 502 -29.05 -23.62 5.71
CA ILE A 502 -29.04 -24.69 4.70
C ILE A 502 -27.98 -24.30 3.67
N TYR A 503 -27.04 -25.18 3.42
CA TYR A 503 -26.01 -25.01 2.42
C TYR A 503 -26.47 -25.40 1.02
N SER A 504 -25.74 -24.99 0.00
CA SER A 504 -26.04 -25.26 -1.42
C SER A 504 -26.12 -26.77 -1.77
N ASP A 505 -25.48 -27.62 -0.99
CA ASP A 505 -25.56 -29.09 -1.11
C ASP A 505 -26.75 -29.72 -0.38
N GLY A 506 -27.59 -28.90 0.27
CA GLY A 506 -28.75 -29.31 1.05
C GLY A 506 -28.45 -29.69 2.51
N THR A 507 -27.19 -29.67 2.94
CA THR A 507 -26.80 -29.90 4.34
C THR A 507 -27.34 -28.80 5.23
N LYS A 508 -27.80 -29.16 6.45
CA LYS A 508 -28.33 -28.22 7.44
C LYS A 508 -27.40 -28.14 8.64
N GLU A 509 -27.18 -26.93 9.12
CA GLU A 509 -26.40 -26.72 10.33
C GLU A 509 -27.06 -25.68 11.24
N ALA A 510 -27.09 -26.02 12.55
CA ALA A 510 -27.57 -25.07 13.56
C ALA A 510 -26.49 -24.03 13.88
N ALA A 511 -26.90 -22.79 13.98
CA ALA A 511 -26.00 -21.67 14.30
C ALA A 511 -26.67 -20.68 15.24
N ASP A 512 -25.87 -20.05 16.09
CA ASP A 512 -26.25 -18.91 16.94
C ASP A 512 -25.72 -17.59 16.36
N VAL A 513 -24.64 -17.66 15.58
CA VAL A 513 -24.04 -16.52 14.89
C VAL A 513 -23.46 -16.91 13.54
N VAL A 514 -23.63 -16.04 12.55
CA VAL A 514 -23.01 -16.15 11.22
C VAL A 514 -22.22 -14.88 10.94
N VAL A 515 -20.92 -15.01 10.73
CA VAL A 515 -20.04 -13.88 10.39
C VAL A 515 -19.67 -13.97 8.92
N PHE A 516 -20.04 -12.93 8.16
CA PHE A 516 -19.64 -12.79 6.77
C PHE A 516 -18.28 -12.11 6.67
N ALA A 517 -17.25 -12.84 6.30
CA ALA A 517 -15.91 -12.36 5.93
C ALA A 517 -15.78 -12.33 4.39
N THR A 518 -16.76 -11.75 3.73
CA THR A 518 -17.00 -11.84 2.28
C THR A 518 -16.48 -10.63 1.51
N GLY A 519 -15.63 -9.82 2.15
CA GLY A 519 -14.94 -8.71 1.52
C GLY A 519 -15.76 -7.43 1.44
N TRP A 520 -15.42 -6.59 0.48
CA TRP A 520 -15.82 -5.19 0.43
C TRP A 520 -16.13 -4.76 -1.00
N SER A 521 -16.94 -3.71 -1.16
CA SER A 521 -17.11 -3.02 -2.42
C SER A 521 -15.86 -2.19 -2.77
N ASN A 522 -15.83 -1.64 -3.99
CA ASN A 522 -14.76 -0.73 -4.37
C ASN A 522 -14.79 0.55 -3.51
N MET A 523 -13.61 1.07 -3.15
CA MET A 523 -13.47 2.28 -2.33
C MET A 523 -14.20 3.49 -2.95
N ARG A 524 -14.22 3.62 -4.27
CA ARG A 524 -14.98 4.64 -5.00
C ARG A 524 -16.46 4.65 -4.61
N GLU A 525 -17.08 3.48 -4.47
CA GLU A 525 -18.51 3.38 -4.16
C GLU A 525 -18.81 3.85 -2.73
N MET A 526 -17.86 3.73 -1.81
CA MET A 526 -18.00 4.29 -0.47
C MET A 526 -17.98 5.84 -0.48
N THR A 527 -17.25 6.45 -1.42
CA THR A 527 -17.19 7.91 -1.53
C THR A 527 -18.33 8.53 -2.36
N ARG A 528 -19.01 7.74 -3.18
CA ARG A 528 -20.11 8.18 -4.04
C ARG A 528 -21.21 8.97 -3.30
N PRO A 529 -21.71 8.56 -2.13
CA PRO A 529 -22.72 9.34 -1.40
C PRO A 529 -22.22 10.73 -0.96
N ILE A 530 -20.91 10.90 -0.82
CA ILE A 530 -20.27 12.15 -0.38
C ILE A 530 -20.04 13.09 -1.56
N ILE A 531 -19.46 12.59 -2.66
CA ILE A 531 -19.05 13.42 -3.81
C ILE A 531 -20.11 13.50 -4.93
N GLY A 532 -21.15 12.68 -4.86
CA GLY A 532 -22.20 12.56 -5.86
C GLY A 532 -21.81 11.67 -7.05
N ASP A 533 -22.83 11.28 -7.83
CA ASP A 533 -22.67 10.34 -8.95
C ASP A 533 -21.77 10.90 -10.05
N GLU A 534 -21.94 12.16 -10.42
CA GLU A 534 -21.17 12.79 -11.51
C GLU A 534 -19.67 12.78 -11.23
N ALA A 535 -19.25 13.14 -10.02
CA ALA A 535 -17.83 13.12 -9.64
C ALA A 535 -17.32 11.68 -9.50
N ALA A 536 -18.13 10.78 -8.91
CA ALA A 536 -17.76 9.38 -8.73
C ALA A 536 -17.58 8.63 -10.06
N ASP A 537 -18.39 8.95 -11.09
CA ASP A 537 -18.31 8.32 -12.41
C ASP A 537 -17.07 8.76 -13.20
N LYS A 538 -16.50 9.93 -12.92
CA LYS A 538 -15.21 10.39 -13.45
C LYS A 538 -14.02 9.63 -12.83
N VAL A 539 -14.20 9.07 -11.63
CA VAL A 539 -13.13 8.36 -10.90
C VAL A 539 -12.93 6.96 -11.47
N THR A 540 -11.69 6.63 -11.78
CA THR A 540 -11.28 5.27 -12.13
C THR A 540 -11.54 4.34 -10.93
N PRO A 541 -12.02 3.09 -11.12
CA PRO A 541 -12.12 2.13 -10.03
C PRO A 541 -10.80 2.01 -9.27
N VAL A 542 -10.84 2.19 -7.95
CA VAL A 542 -9.66 2.14 -7.09
C VAL A 542 -9.20 0.70 -6.93
N TRP A 543 -7.89 0.44 -7.09
CA TRP A 543 -7.26 -0.87 -7.00
C TRP A 543 -7.38 -1.74 -8.27
N GLY A 544 -6.57 -2.79 -8.34
CA GLY A 544 -6.31 -3.57 -9.54
C GLY A 544 -5.26 -2.91 -10.42
N LEU A 545 -4.78 -3.60 -11.44
CA LEU A 545 -3.78 -3.08 -12.37
C LEU A 545 -4.43 -2.46 -13.61
N ASP A 546 -3.81 -1.40 -14.11
CA ASP A 546 -4.18 -0.74 -15.37
C ASP A 546 -3.41 -1.31 -16.57
N GLU A 547 -3.52 -0.68 -17.72
CA GLU A 547 -2.84 -1.04 -18.96
C GLU A 547 -1.30 -0.91 -18.89
N PHE A 548 -0.78 -0.13 -17.94
CA PHE A 548 0.66 0.00 -17.66
C PHE A 548 1.14 -0.99 -16.59
N GLY A 549 0.26 -1.86 -16.08
CA GLY A 549 0.57 -2.77 -15.00
C GLY A 549 0.74 -2.08 -13.63
N GLU A 550 0.15 -0.89 -13.45
CA GLU A 550 0.24 -0.10 -12.23
C GLU A 550 -1.12 -0.01 -11.51
N LEU A 551 -1.09 0.31 -10.21
CA LEU A 551 -2.32 0.40 -9.42
C LEU A 551 -3.24 1.51 -9.92
N ARG A 552 -4.50 1.17 -10.17
CA ARG A 552 -5.52 2.11 -10.64
C ARG A 552 -6.05 2.99 -9.52
N GLY A 553 -6.23 4.28 -9.81
CA GLY A 553 -7.02 5.22 -9.01
C GLY A 553 -6.50 5.49 -7.59
N THR A 554 -5.39 4.89 -7.18
CA THR A 554 -4.72 5.15 -5.90
C THR A 554 -3.27 5.59 -6.13
N PHE A 555 -2.77 6.48 -5.29
CA PHE A 555 -1.42 7.07 -5.34
C PHE A 555 -1.12 7.92 -6.58
N ARG A 556 -2.09 8.16 -7.42
CA ARG A 556 -2.01 8.89 -8.68
C ARG A 556 -3.31 9.64 -8.96
N GLN A 557 -3.39 10.38 -10.03
CA GLN A 557 -4.61 11.07 -10.44
C GLN A 557 -5.78 10.09 -10.56
N SER A 558 -6.93 10.42 -9.95
CA SER A 558 -8.09 9.52 -9.87
C SER A 558 -8.97 9.50 -11.11
N GLY A 559 -8.76 10.43 -12.05
CA GLY A 559 -9.66 10.71 -13.17
C GLY A 559 -10.58 11.91 -12.92
N HIS A 560 -10.70 12.38 -11.67
CA HIS A 560 -11.37 13.63 -11.32
C HIS A 560 -10.34 14.67 -10.86
N PRO A 561 -10.39 15.92 -11.32
CA PRO A 561 -9.45 16.96 -10.90
C PRO A 561 -9.41 17.13 -9.39
N LYS A 562 -8.19 17.20 -8.82
CA LYS A 562 -7.94 17.48 -7.40
C LYS A 562 -8.66 16.56 -6.40
N LEU A 563 -9.02 15.35 -6.87
CA LEU A 563 -9.53 14.25 -6.06
C LEU A 563 -8.53 13.10 -6.04
N TRP A 564 -8.21 12.61 -4.85
CA TRP A 564 -7.16 11.62 -4.67
C TRP A 564 -7.64 10.48 -3.76
N TYR A 565 -7.10 9.29 -4.00
CA TYR A 565 -7.30 8.13 -3.13
C TYR A 565 -5.96 7.60 -2.64
N VAL A 566 -5.87 7.30 -1.35
CA VAL A 566 -4.66 6.72 -0.74
C VAL A 566 -5.06 5.55 0.15
N ALA A 567 -4.72 4.35 -0.28
CA ALA A 567 -5.04 3.12 0.44
C ALA A 567 -4.06 2.00 0.10
N GLY A 568 -3.83 1.07 1.01
CA GLY A 568 -2.96 -0.09 0.82
C GLY A 568 -2.30 -0.55 2.11
N ALA A 569 -1.41 -1.53 2.01
CA ALA A 569 -0.58 -1.97 3.13
C ALA A 569 0.34 -0.84 3.62
N ILE A 570 0.73 -0.88 4.90
CA ILE A 570 1.50 0.19 5.56
C ILE A 570 2.77 0.55 4.78
N GLY A 571 3.59 -0.45 4.41
CA GLY A 571 4.83 -0.23 3.64
C GLY A 571 4.57 0.34 2.24
N MET A 572 3.49 -0.10 1.58
CA MET A 572 3.09 0.42 0.28
C MET A 572 2.68 1.90 0.38
N VAL A 573 1.86 2.26 1.36
CA VAL A 573 1.45 3.66 1.59
C VAL A 573 2.66 4.52 1.97
N ARG A 574 3.57 4.03 2.82
CA ARG A 574 4.80 4.75 3.17
C ARG A 574 5.57 5.19 1.92
N ALA A 575 5.80 4.26 1.01
CA ALA A 575 6.54 4.52 -0.22
C ALA A 575 5.77 5.44 -1.18
N HIS A 576 4.48 5.15 -1.42
CA HIS A 576 3.71 5.83 -2.47
C HIS A 576 3.05 7.15 -2.02
N SER A 577 2.87 7.41 -0.72
CA SER A 577 2.35 8.70 -0.24
C SER A 577 3.25 9.88 -0.63
N LYS A 578 4.55 9.65 -0.84
CA LYS A 578 5.49 10.64 -1.40
C LYS A 578 5.03 11.11 -2.78
N TYR A 579 4.67 10.19 -3.66
CA TYR A 579 4.25 10.52 -5.02
C TYR A 579 2.93 11.29 -5.08
N VAL A 580 1.98 10.99 -4.17
CA VAL A 580 0.76 11.80 -4.05
C VAL A 580 1.07 13.22 -3.59
N ALA A 581 1.93 13.36 -2.57
CA ALA A 581 2.32 14.66 -2.06
C ALA A 581 3.07 15.51 -3.11
N LEU A 582 3.95 14.89 -3.90
CA LEU A 582 4.66 15.55 -5.01
C LEU A 582 3.72 15.97 -6.15
N GLN A 583 2.72 15.14 -6.50
CA GLN A 583 1.72 15.50 -7.49
C GLN A 583 0.85 16.68 -7.01
N ILE A 584 0.40 16.66 -5.76
CA ILE A 584 -0.34 17.78 -5.15
C ILE A 584 0.52 19.06 -5.19
N LEU A 585 1.78 18.98 -4.76
CA LEU A 585 2.71 20.10 -4.83
C LEU A 585 2.92 20.58 -6.26
N GLY A 586 3.05 19.67 -7.22
CA GLY A 586 3.17 19.99 -8.64
C GLY A 586 1.98 20.76 -9.18
N VAL A 587 0.76 20.42 -8.76
CA VAL A 587 -0.47 21.16 -9.10
C VAL A 587 -0.43 22.57 -8.47
N GLU A 588 -0.11 22.67 -7.18
CA GLU A 588 -0.10 23.95 -6.45
C GLU A 588 0.97 24.92 -6.97
N THR A 589 2.10 24.41 -7.46
CA THR A 589 3.18 25.22 -8.05
C THR A 589 3.02 25.46 -9.55
N GLY A 590 2.04 24.83 -10.20
CA GLY A 590 1.84 24.89 -11.66
C GLY A 590 2.83 24.04 -12.46
N ALA A 591 3.64 23.22 -11.82
CA ALA A 591 4.57 22.29 -12.47
C ALA A 591 3.83 21.11 -13.13
N LEU A 592 2.71 20.69 -12.54
CA LEU A 592 1.81 19.66 -13.06
C LEU A 592 0.48 20.30 -13.46
N GLN A 593 0.11 20.21 -14.74
CA GLN A 593 -1.21 20.57 -15.21
C GLN A 593 -2.15 19.35 -15.11
N GLN A 594 -3.26 19.50 -14.41
CA GLN A 594 -4.31 18.49 -14.41
C GLN A 594 -5.22 18.70 -15.63
N ALA A 595 -5.47 17.62 -16.36
CA ALA A 595 -6.36 17.63 -17.52
C ALA A 595 -7.84 17.69 -17.10
#